data_ef222990e904d9f56f79c34c860fd942
#
_entry.id   ef222990e904d9f56f79c34c860fd942
#
_cell.length_a   1.000
_cell.length_b   1.000
_cell.length_c   1.000
_cell.angle_alpha   90.00
_cell.angle_beta   90.00
_cell.angle_gamma   90.00
#
_symmetry.space_group_name_H-M   'P 1'
#
loop_
_entity.id
_entity.type
_entity.pdbx_description
1 polymer ?
#
loop_
_entity_poly.entity_id
_entity_poly.type
_entity_poly.pdbx_seq_one_letter_code
_entity_poly.pdbx_strand_id
1 'polypeptide(L)'
;TNKSIEYRAKLGIGIAYQNPPVIKGLVLRKLVELLKKENFNMEGFIKKLNMQKLIDREINMGFSGGERKRSEMLQILAQDPSLLFLDEPESGVDIENMDIMGKAIADFLERHQVKHRKKSGLFITHTGYILEYINADKGYILVDGKIMCSGNPYQIFETIKKKGFKECTSCII
;
A
#
# COMPACT_ATOMS: atom_id res chain seq x y z
N THR A 1 -14.62 14.64 10.81
CA THR A 1 -14.61 15.40 9.53
C THR A 1 -15.84 15.03 8.71
N ASN A 2 -16.66 16.04 8.36
CA ASN A 2 -17.95 15.87 7.68
C ASN A 2 -17.81 15.81 6.14
N LYS A 3 -16.67 15.35 5.60
CA LYS A 3 -16.46 15.26 4.15
C LYS A 3 -16.72 13.84 3.67
N SER A 4 -17.42 13.71 2.51
CA SER A 4 -17.71 12.41 1.91
C SER A 4 -16.45 11.66 1.45
N ILE A 5 -16.57 10.37 1.19
CA ILE A 5 -15.47 9.53 0.68
C ILE A 5 -14.99 10.07 -0.68
N GLU A 6 -15.93 10.41 -1.58
CA GLU A 6 -15.59 10.95 -2.90
C GLU A 6 -14.82 12.27 -2.81
N TYR A 7 -15.20 13.14 -1.86
CA TYR A 7 -14.49 14.38 -1.64
C TYR A 7 -13.04 14.13 -1.19
N ARG A 8 -12.83 13.17 -0.29
CA ARG A 8 -11.48 12.79 0.19
C ARG A 8 -10.65 12.17 -0.94
N ALA A 9 -11.24 11.32 -1.77
CA ALA A 9 -10.59 10.76 -2.95
C ALA A 9 -10.16 11.86 -3.94
N LYS A 10 -11.03 12.86 -4.18
CA LYS A 10 -10.70 14.03 -5.02
C LYS A 10 -9.59 14.90 -4.45
N LEU A 11 -9.38 14.88 -3.13
CA LEU A 11 -8.23 15.52 -2.48
C LEU A 11 -6.93 14.72 -2.61
N GLY A 12 -6.96 13.56 -3.27
CA GLY A 12 -5.79 12.72 -3.49
C GLY A 12 -5.50 11.76 -2.34
N ILE A 13 -6.52 11.31 -1.60
CA ILE A 13 -6.37 10.25 -0.58
C ILE A 13 -6.73 8.91 -1.22
N GLY A 14 -5.77 7.98 -1.24
CA GLY A 14 -5.96 6.59 -1.65
C GLY A 14 -5.91 5.66 -0.44
N ILE A 15 -6.80 4.65 -0.40
CA ILE A 15 -6.89 3.68 0.69
C ILE A 15 -6.98 2.28 0.09
N ALA A 16 -6.10 1.37 0.53
CA ALA A 16 -6.21 -0.05 0.25
C ALA A 16 -7.01 -0.75 1.35
N TYR A 17 -7.88 -1.65 0.95
CA TYR A 17 -8.67 -2.48 1.86
C TYR A 17 -7.93 -3.79 2.18
N GLN A 18 -8.16 -4.30 3.39
CA GLN A 18 -7.62 -5.60 3.77
C GLN A 18 -8.14 -6.73 2.85
N ASN A 19 -9.42 -6.70 2.48
CA ASN A 19 -10.07 -7.66 1.60
C ASN A 19 -10.75 -6.97 0.40
N PRO A 20 -10.09 -6.89 -0.77
CA PRO A 20 -10.67 -6.29 -1.96
C PRO A 20 -11.91 -7.06 -2.46
N PRO A 21 -13.02 -6.39 -2.78
CA PRO A 21 -14.24 -7.04 -3.23
C PRO A 21 -14.12 -7.66 -4.63
N VAL A 22 -14.96 -8.66 -4.91
CA VAL A 22 -15.19 -9.18 -6.26
C VAL A 22 -16.32 -8.39 -6.91
N ILE A 23 -16.11 -7.89 -8.13
CA ILE A 23 -17.10 -7.14 -8.88
C ILE A 23 -17.39 -7.87 -10.20
N LYS A 24 -18.59 -8.47 -10.30
CA LYS A 24 -19.04 -9.15 -11.51
C LYS A 24 -19.49 -8.16 -12.59
N GLY A 25 -19.27 -8.50 -13.85
CA GLY A 25 -19.71 -7.70 -14.99
C GLY A 25 -18.83 -6.47 -15.26
N LEU A 26 -17.76 -6.24 -14.47
CA LEU A 26 -16.82 -5.15 -14.70
C LEU A 26 -15.41 -5.67 -14.90
N VAL A 27 -14.85 -5.43 -16.09
CA VAL A 27 -13.47 -5.79 -16.44
C VAL A 27 -12.49 -4.82 -15.77
N LEU A 28 -11.41 -5.37 -15.19
CA LEU A 28 -10.41 -4.58 -14.46
C LEU A 28 -9.80 -3.48 -15.31
N ARG A 29 -9.43 -3.75 -16.57
CA ARG A 29 -8.90 -2.74 -17.50
C ARG A 29 -9.82 -1.53 -17.60
N LYS A 30 -11.12 -1.78 -17.81
CA LYS A 30 -12.11 -0.71 -17.94
C LYS A 30 -12.21 0.16 -16.70
N LEU A 31 -12.15 -0.46 -15.50
CA LEU A 31 -12.13 0.31 -14.25
C LEU A 31 -10.85 1.14 -14.12
N VAL A 32 -9.69 0.55 -14.41
CA VAL A 32 -8.41 1.28 -14.32
C VAL A 32 -8.38 2.45 -15.30
N GLU A 33 -8.91 2.28 -16.52
CA GLU A 33 -9.04 3.34 -17.51
C GLU A 33 -9.93 4.51 -17.05
N LEU A 34 -11.00 4.20 -16.30
CA LEU A 34 -11.88 5.22 -15.73
C LEU A 34 -11.25 5.95 -14.54
N LEU A 35 -10.40 5.26 -13.77
CA LEU A 35 -9.76 5.81 -12.57
C LEU A 35 -8.48 6.58 -12.88
N LYS A 36 -7.77 6.20 -13.95
CA LYS A 36 -6.41 6.71 -14.21
C LYS A 36 -6.38 8.22 -14.43
N LYS A 37 -5.40 8.85 -13.83
CA LYS A 37 -5.02 10.23 -14.15
C LYS A 37 -4.30 10.28 -15.50
N GLU A 38 -4.30 11.46 -16.11
CA GLU A 38 -3.77 11.69 -17.47
C GLU A 38 -2.33 11.18 -17.65
N ASN A 39 -1.49 11.40 -16.67
CA ASN A 39 -0.06 11.02 -16.72
C ASN A 39 0.23 9.63 -16.14
N PHE A 40 -0.79 8.82 -15.81
CA PHE A 40 -0.57 7.48 -15.26
C PHE A 40 -0.10 6.50 -16.33
N ASN A 41 1.09 5.93 -16.15
CA ASN A 41 1.64 4.91 -17.03
C ASN A 41 0.99 3.54 -16.75
N MET A 42 -0.22 3.36 -17.26
CA MET A 42 -1.04 2.16 -17.03
C MET A 42 -0.33 0.87 -17.45
N GLU A 43 0.22 0.82 -18.67
CA GLU A 43 0.89 -0.38 -19.17
C GLU A 43 2.17 -0.70 -18.38
N GLY A 44 2.90 0.32 -17.97
CA GLY A 44 4.05 0.17 -17.08
C GLY A 44 3.68 -0.47 -15.73
N PHE A 45 2.59 -0.02 -15.10
CA PHE A 45 2.11 -0.59 -13.84
C PHE A 45 1.45 -1.96 -14.00
N ILE A 46 0.75 -2.23 -15.10
CA ILE A 46 0.25 -3.58 -15.43
C ILE A 46 1.43 -4.57 -15.46
N LYS A 47 2.53 -4.18 -16.11
CA LYS A 47 3.75 -5.01 -16.16
C LYS A 47 4.41 -5.14 -14.80
N LYS A 48 4.62 -4.03 -14.08
CA LYS A 48 5.24 -4.03 -12.74
C LYS A 48 4.49 -4.89 -11.73
N LEU A 49 3.16 -4.85 -11.77
CA LEU A 49 2.29 -5.62 -10.89
C LEU A 49 1.99 -7.04 -11.42
N ASN A 50 2.62 -7.46 -12.52
CA ASN A 50 2.41 -8.77 -13.16
C ASN A 50 0.91 -9.07 -13.38
N MET A 51 0.18 -8.08 -13.95
CA MET A 51 -1.27 -8.15 -14.17
C MET A 51 -1.68 -8.42 -15.61
N GLN A 52 -0.73 -8.68 -16.52
CA GLN A 52 -0.98 -8.82 -17.98
C GLN A 52 -2.03 -9.90 -18.30
N LYS A 53 -2.03 -11.02 -17.55
CA LYS A 53 -2.98 -12.13 -17.74
C LYS A 53 -4.33 -11.90 -17.07
N LEU A 54 -4.44 -10.90 -16.21
CA LEU A 54 -5.59 -10.66 -15.34
C LEU A 54 -6.34 -9.38 -15.69
N ILE A 55 -5.68 -8.44 -16.35
CA ILE A 55 -6.22 -7.10 -16.60
C ILE A 55 -7.51 -7.11 -17.44
N ASP A 56 -7.67 -8.08 -18.31
CA ASP A 56 -8.85 -8.21 -19.19
C ASP A 56 -9.92 -9.16 -18.62
N ARG A 57 -9.80 -9.53 -17.33
CA ARG A 57 -10.79 -10.32 -16.60
C ARG A 57 -11.66 -9.44 -15.71
N GLU A 58 -12.79 -9.98 -15.26
CA GLU A 58 -13.64 -9.33 -14.25
C GLU A 58 -12.88 -9.16 -12.93
N ILE A 59 -13.12 -8.03 -12.26
CA ILE A 59 -12.40 -7.61 -11.07
C ILE A 59 -12.44 -8.69 -9.99
N ASN A 60 -11.26 -9.20 -9.65
CA ASN A 60 -11.02 -10.17 -8.60
C ASN A 60 -11.75 -11.53 -8.75
N MET A 61 -12.40 -11.79 -9.91
CA MET A 61 -13.11 -13.02 -10.18
C MET A 61 -12.10 -14.18 -10.40
N GLY A 62 -12.06 -15.11 -9.43
CA GLY A 62 -11.14 -16.25 -9.45
C GLY A 62 -9.67 -15.86 -9.32
N PHE A 63 -9.36 -14.67 -8.76
CA PHE A 63 -8.01 -14.27 -8.45
C PHE A 63 -7.57 -14.90 -7.12
N SER A 64 -6.31 -15.28 -7.03
CA SER A 64 -5.67 -15.64 -5.75
C SER A 64 -5.61 -14.44 -4.80
N GLY A 65 -5.25 -14.65 -3.53
CA GLY A 65 -5.09 -13.58 -2.55
C GLY A 65 -4.10 -12.51 -3.00
N GLY A 66 -2.92 -12.91 -3.45
CA GLY A 66 -1.90 -12.00 -3.96
C GLY A 66 -2.31 -11.28 -5.25
N GLU A 67 -3.02 -11.97 -6.16
CA GLU A 67 -3.55 -11.35 -7.37
C GLU A 67 -4.61 -10.29 -7.07
N ARG A 68 -5.48 -10.52 -6.09
CA ARG A 68 -6.46 -9.51 -5.64
C ARG A 68 -5.79 -8.28 -5.07
N LYS A 69 -4.76 -8.46 -4.24
CA LYS A 69 -3.98 -7.35 -3.68
C LYS A 69 -3.27 -6.54 -4.77
N ARG A 70 -2.67 -7.21 -5.76
CA ARG A 70 -2.04 -6.54 -6.91
C ARG A 70 -3.06 -5.81 -7.79
N SER A 71 -4.25 -6.40 -7.98
CA SER A 71 -5.38 -5.77 -8.68
C SER A 71 -5.84 -4.50 -7.97
N GLU A 72 -6.02 -4.55 -6.65
CA GLU A 72 -6.37 -3.38 -5.84
C GLU A 72 -5.30 -2.31 -5.90
N MET A 73 -4.02 -2.71 -5.78
CA MET A 73 -2.91 -1.78 -5.89
C MET A 73 -2.90 -1.04 -7.22
N LEU A 74 -3.11 -1.75 -8.34
CA LEU A 74 -3.21 -1.14 -9.66
C LEU A 74 -4.33 -0.08 -9.72
N GLN A 75 -5.50 -0.37 -9.16
CA GLN A 75 -6.63 0.54 -9.10
C GLN A 75 -6.32 1.82 -8.29
N ILE A 76 -5.65 1.67 -7.14
CA ILE A 76 -5.30 2.79 -6.28
C ILE A 76 -4.20 3.65 -6.93
N LEU A 77 -3.15 3.02 -7.46
CA LEU A 77 -2.07 3.75 -8.11
C LEU A 77 -2.54 4.52 -9.35
N ALA A 78 -3.55 3.98 -10.06
CA ALA A 78 -4.15 4.67 -11.20
C ALA A 78 -4.85 5.98 -10.82
N GLN A 79 -5.38 6.08 -9.61
CA GLN A 79 -5.98 7.32 -9.09
C GLN A 79 -4.93 8.38 -8.76
N ASP A 80 -3.66 8.01 -8.79
CA ASP A 80 -2.50 8.88 -8.48
C ASP A 80 -2.66 9.68 -7.18
N PRO A 81 -2.89 9.01 -6.03
CA PRO A 81 -3.09 9.69 -4.77
C PRO A 81 -1.81 10.41 -4.30
N SER A 82 -1.96 11.57 -3.68
CA SER A 82 -0.87 12.27 -3.00
C SER A 82 -0.58 11.70 -1.60
N LEU A 83 -1.60 11.07 -0.99
CA LEU A 83 -1.51 10.38 0.31
C LEU A 83 -2.10 8.98 0.19
N LEU A 84 -1.27 7.98 0.45
CA LEU A 84 -1.62 6.56 0.34
C LEU A 84 -1.70 5.93 1.74
N PHE A 85 -2.87 5.36 2.07
CA PHE A 85 -3.07 4.53 3.27
C PHE A 85 -3.10 3.06 2.89
N LEU A 86 -2.22 2.26 3.49
CA LEU A 86 -2.17 0.82 3.31
C LEU A 86 -2.29 0.13 4.67
N ASP A 87 -3.35 -0.65 4.83
CA ASP A 87 -3.61 -1.43 6.03
C ASP A 87 -3.24 -2.90 5.76
N GLU A 88 -2.17 -3.35 6.40
CA GLU A 88 -1.61 -4.70 6.28
C GLU A 88 -1.48 -5.17 4.80
N PRO A 89 -0.75 -4.45 3.95
CA PRO A 89 -0.65 -4.80 2.52
C PRO A 89 -0.05 -6.18 2.29
N GLU A 90 0.75 -6.68 3.23
CA GLU A 90 1.38 -7.98 3.22
C GLU A 90 0.50 -9.14 3.69
N SER A 91 -0.66 -8.87 4.31
CA SER A 91 -1.52 -9.92 4.87
C SER A 91 -2.06 -10.87 3.80
N GLY A 92 -1.78 -12.17 3.95
CA GLY A 92 -2.20 -13.20 3.00
C GLY A 92 -1.49 -13.15 1.64
N VAL A 93 -0.36 -12.47 1.56
CA VAL A 93 0.46 -12.34 0.35
C VAL A 93 1.75 -13.15 0.54
N ASP A 94 2.11 -13.97 -0.45
CA ASP A 94 3.38 -14.68 -0.47
C ASP A 94 4.55 -13.72 -0.80
N ILE A 95 5.78 -14.21 -0.57
CA ILE A 95 7.01 -13.41 -0.72
C ILE A 95 7.17 -12.84 -2.13
N GLU A 96 6.84 -13.62 -3.17
CA GLU A 96 6.97 -13.20 -4.57
C GLU A 96 5.99 -12.06 -4.90
N ASN A 97 4.74 -12.20 -4.49
CA ASN A 97 3.72 -11.15 -4.66
C ASN A 97 4.05 -9.91 -3.83
N MET A 98 4.66 -10.10 -2.66
CA MET A 98 5.09 -9.00 -1.79
C MET A 98 6.23 -8.21 -2.43
N ASP A 99 7.21 -8.87 -3.05
CA ASP A 99 8.30 -8.24 -3.80
C ASP A 99 7.75 -7.38 -4.96
N ILE A 100 6.83 -7.94 -5.73
CA ILE A 100 6.18 -7.24 -6.85
C ILE A 100 5.45 -5.97 -6.36
N MET A 101 4.64 -6.10 -5.32
CA MET A 101 3.86 -4.98 -4.77
C MET A 101 4.74 -3.93 -4.11
N GLY A 102 5.69 -4.35 -3.29
CA GLY A 102 6.59 -3.46 -2.58
C GLY A 102 7.41 -2.58 -3.51
N LYS A 103 7.95 -3.15 -4.59
CA LYS A 103 8.66 -2.39 -5.64
C LYS A 103 7.75 -1.39 -6.36
N ALA A 104 6.51 -1.78 -6.68
CA ALA A 104 5.56 -0.88 -7.33
C ALA A 104 5.16 0.29 -6.42
N ILE A 105 4.96 0.03 -5.12
CA ILE A 105 4.66 1.06 -4.11
C ILE A 105 5.86 2.00 -3.93
N ALA A 106 7.08 1.46 -3.83
CA ALA A 106 8.29 2.27 -3.67
C ALA A 106 8.50 3.22 -4.85
N ASP A 107 8.32 2.73 -6.07
CA ASP A 107 8.39 3.54 -7.29
C ASP A 107 7.31 4.62 -7.30
N PHE A 108 6.07 4.26 -6.94
CA PHE A 108 4.97 5.20 -6.90
C PHE A 108 5.18 6.33 -5.88
N LEU A 109 5.73 6.00 -4.71
CA LEU A 109 6.06 6.98 -3.66
C LEU A 109 7.33 7.78 -3.96
N GLU A 110 7.91 7.64 -5.16
CA GLU A 110 9.11 8.37 -5.58
C GLU A 110 10.28 8.17 -4.61
N ARG A 111 10.43 6.96 -4.01
CA ARG A 111 11.43 6.67 -2.97
C ARG A 111 12.88 6.76 -3.48
N HIS A 112 13.09 6.77 -4.79
CA HIS A 112 14.39 7.00 -5.42
C HIS A 112 14.81 8.48 -5.39
N GLN A 113 13.88 9.39 -5.12
CA GLN A 113 14.16 10.82 -5.04
C GLN A 113 14.36 11.23 -3.58
N VAL A 114 15.53 11.76 -3.25
CA VAL A 114 15.85 12.24 -1.90
C VAL A 114 15.22 13.62 -1.63
N LYS A 115 15.06 14.42 -2.67
CA LYS A 115 14.49 15.78 -2.60
C LYS A 115 13.23 15.87 -3.47
N HIS A 116 12.25 16.65 -3.01
CA HIS A 116 11.01 16.98 -3.76
C HIS A 116 10.01 15.84 -3.95
N ARG A 117 9.94 14.88 -3.01
CA ARG A 117 8.85 13.89 -3.01
C ARG A 117 7.49 14.59 -2.85
N LYS A 118 6.58 14.31 -3.79
CA LYS A 118 5.21 14.87 -3.79
C LYS A 118 4.18 13.94 -3.16
N LYS A 119 4.58 12.69 -2.88
CA LYS A 119 3.70 11.64 -2.39
C LYS A 119 4.11 11.18 -1.00
N SER A 120 3.10 10.86 -0.19
CA SER A 120 3.26 10.35 1.16
C SER A 120 2.52 9.02 1.33
N GLY A 121 3.00 8.17 2.23
CA GLY A 121 2.35 6.91 2.57
C GLY A 121 2.28 6.71 4.07
N LEU A 122 1.15 6.20 4.56
CA LEU A 122 1.00 5.67 5.91
C LEU A 122 0.70 4.17 5.79
N PHE A 123 1.53 3.36 6.45
CA PHE A 123 1.44 1.90 6.42
C PHE A 123 1.17 1.39 7.82
N ILE A 124 0.16 0.55 7.95
CA ILE A 124 -0.08 -0.24 9.14
C ILE A 124 0.43 -1.65 8.84
N THR A 125 1.28 -2.16 9.70
CA THR A 125 1.84 -3.51 9.59
C THR A 125 2.06 -4.11 10.98
N HIS A 126 1.82 -5.40 11.11
CA HIS A 126 2.18 -6.16 12.30
C HIS A 126 3.36 -7.11 12.07
N THR A 127 3.72 -7.35 10.80
CA THR A 127 4.86 -8.21 10.43
C THR A 127 6.12 -7.43 10.09
N GLY A 128 5.97 -6.17 9.62
CA GLY A 128 7.06 -5.31 9.20
C GLY A 128 7.73 -5.70 7.87
N TYR A 129 7.24 -6.72 7.15
CA TYR A 129 7.86 -7.15 5.87
C TYR A 129 7.87 -6.05 4.81
N ILE A 130 6.87 -5.18 4.82
CA ILE A 130 6.81 -4.06 3.88
C ILE A 130 8.04 -3.13 4.01
N LEU A 131 8.69 -3.08 5.17
CA LEU A 131 9.88 -2.25 5.41
C LEU A 131 11.10 -2.69 4.58
N GLU A 132 11.12 -3.92 4.08
CA GLU A 132 12.20 -4.40 3.19
C GLU A 132 12.17 -3.70 1.82
N TYR A 133 11.01 -3.19 1.42
CA TYR A 133 10.78 -2.54 0.12
C TYR A 133 10.65 -1.03 0.21
N ILE A 134 10.08 -0.53 1.29
CA ILE A 134 9.84 0.89 1.50
C ILE A 134 10.78 1.43 2.57
N ASN A 135 11.63 2.38 2.19
CA ASN A 135 12.43 3.11 3.16
C ASN A 135 11.54 4.15 3.86
N ALA A 136 10.87 3.73 4.95
CA ALA A 136 9.99 4.60 5.72
C ALA A 136 10.79 5.65 6.50
N ASP A 137 10.29 6.88 6.55
CA ASP A 137 10.98 8.01 7.21
C ASP A 137 10.82 7.96 8.73
N LYS A 138 9.68 7.46 9.23
CA LYS A 138 9.37 7.40 10.66
C LYS A 138 8.43 6.23 10.98
N GLY A 139 8.71 5.54 12.07
CA GLY A 139 7.86 4.49 12.62
C GLY A 139 7.21 4.93 13.92
N TYR A 140 6.04 4.34 14.21
CA TYR A 140 5.29 4.52 15.44
C TYR A 140 4.81 3.18 15.97
N ILE A 141 4.83 3.01 17.29
CA ILE A 141 4.18 1.89 17.96
C ILE A 141 2.89 2.37 18.58
N LEU A 142 1.79 1.72 18.21
CA LEU A 142 0.45 1.98 18.73
C LEU A 142 0.06 0.84 19.69
N VAL A 143 -0.27 1.17 20.93
CA VAL A 143 -0.78 0.23 21.93
C VAL A 143 -1.98 0.86 22.62
N ASP A 144 -3.08 0.13 22.70
CA ASP A 144 -4.34 0.59 23.33
C ASP A 144 -4.78 1.99 22.88
N GLY A 145 -4.66 2.27 21.58
CA GLY A 145 -5.04 3.54 20.98
C GLY A 145 -4.09 4.71 21.24
N LYS A 146 -2.92 4.47 21.85
CA LYS A 146 -1.92 5.49 22.16
C LYS A 146 -0.60 5.22 21.45
N ILE A 147 0.04 6.28 20.97
CA ILE A 147 1.42 6.20 20.44
C ILE A 147 2.37 6.09 21.64
N MET A 148 2.99 4.93 21.78
CA MET A 148 3.91 4.64 22.88
C MET A 148 5.36 4.92 22.52
N CYS A 149 5.73 4.78 21.26
CA CYS A 149 7.09 4.99 20.77
C CYS A 149 7.08 5.55 19.36
N SER A 150 8.07 6.35 19.02
CA SER A 150 8.31 6.80 17.65
C SER A 150 9.81 6.88 17.38
N GLY A 151 10.24 6.60 16.15
CA GLY A 151 11.65 6.62 15.81
C GLY A 151 11.94 6.01 14.43
N ASN A 152 13.17 5.54 14.25
CA ASN A 152 13.57 4.83 13.05
C ASN A 152 12.79 3.51 12.93
N PRO A 153 12.05 3.27 11.82
CA PRO A 153 11.19 2.09 11.68
C PRO A 153 11.95 0.78 11.77
N TYR A 154 13.17 0.71 11.23
CA TYR A 154 14.00 -0.50 11.28
C TYR A 154 14.48 -0.82 12.70
N GLN A 155 14.90 0.19 13.46
CA GLN A 155 15.31 0.02 14.86
C GLN A 155 14.13 -0.44 15.72
N ILE A 156 12.95 0.16 15.52
CA ILE A 156 11.71 -0.26 16.17
C ILE A 156 11.41 -1.72 15.84
N PHE A 157 11.44 -2.08 14.56
CA PHE A 157 11.14 -3.43 14.12
C PHE A 157 12.12 -4.48 14.67
N GLU A 158 13.41 -4.20 14.62
CA GLU A 158 14.44 -5.08 15.23
C GLU A 158 14.29 -5.22 16.75
N THR A 159 13.86 -4.16 17.42
CA THR A 159 13.59 -4.22 18.86
C THR A 159 12.38 -5.11 19.15
N ILE A 160 11.31 -4.97 18.35
CA ILE A 160 10.12 -5.82 18.47
C ILE A 160 10.45 -7.29 18.20
N LYS A 161 11.26 -7.59 17.18
CA LYS A 161 11.71 -8.97 16.88
C LYS A 161 12.46 -9.60 18.05
N LYS A 162 13.32 -8.83 18.72
CA LYS A 162 14.18 -9.34 19.80
C LYS A 162 13.46 -9.43 21.14
N LYS A 163 12.60 -8.47 21.45
CA LYS A 163 12.06 -8.25 22.80
C LYS A 163 10.52 -8.33 22.89
N GLY A 164 9.85 -8.37 21.74
CA GLY A 164 8.40 -8.31 21.66
C GLY A 164 7.82 -6.90 21.83
N PHE A 165 6.52 -6.76 21.53
CA PHE A 165 5.83 -5.46 21.56
C PHE A 165 5.79 -4.83 22.96
N LYS A 166 5.68 -5.64 24.03
CA LYS A 166 5.55 -5.13 25.41
C LYS A 166 6.78 -4.39 25.90
N GLU A 167 7.97 -4.80 25.51
CA GLU A 167 9.21 -4.14 25.93
C GLU A 167 9.57 -2.91 25.12
N CYS A 168 9.00 -2.76 23.94
CA CYS A 168 9.23 -1.58 23.09
C CYS A 168 8.45 -0.33 23.55
N THR A 169 7.64 -0.44 24.61
CA THR A 169 6.90 0.69 25.20
C THR A 169 7.77 1.66 25.98
N SER A 170 9.04 1.34 26.21
CA SER A 170 9.99 2.16 26.97
C SER A 170 11.01 2.93 26.09
N CYS A 171 10.87 2.87 24.78
CA CYS A 171 11.72 3.68 23.88
C CYS A 171 11.27 5.14 23.92
N ILE A 172 11.66 5.85 24.95
CA ILE A 172 11.67 7.33 24.95
C ILE A 172 12.93 7.73 24.17
N ILE A 173 12.75 8.30 23.01
CA ILE A 173 13.77 9.08 22.33
C ILE A 173 13.29 10.50 22.24
#